data_678a65150aa8809a5b0f4591d99def60
#
_entry.id   678a65150aa8809a5b0f4591d99def60
#
_cell.length_a   1.000
_cell.length_b   1.000
_cell.length_c   1.000
_cell.angle_alpha   90.00
_cell.angle_beta   90.00
_cell.angle_gamma   90.00
#
_symmetry.space_group_name_H-M   'P 1'
#
loop_
_entity.id
_entity.type
_entity.pdbx_description
1 polymer ?
#
loop_
_entity_poly.entity_id
_entity_poly.type
_entity_poly.pdbx_seq_one_letter_code
_entity_poly.pdbx_strand_id
1 'polypeptide(L)'
;MKILTLKARIPVALFLILLSGSAAVAQAPSTGTPTAINTAFVKLFGAVGSFTAKVDTQVLDPYQKEVVRLLMDFATFEGKVRIEINLAQMQSKDLPPSKIAELKESGMERIISLFRPDKKVTYVVYPGIQSYQTLPLAKADNDAFEKGLKLEKTALGKETLDGHDCVKYKVVVKDTNGPVLQAVTWNAADLKDFPLQIEMKEKINTVRMHFTQLRFTKPDPQQFDVPAAYGLMK
;
A
#
# COMPACT_ATOMS: atom_id res chain seq x y z
N MET A 1 37.07 26.82 -6.20
CA MET A 1 36.41 26.13 -5.06
C MET A 1 34.94 25.91 -5.46
N LYS A 2 34.60 24.73 -6.04
CA LYS A 2 33.25 24.42 -6.55
C LYS A 2 32.50 23.73 -5.42
N ILE A 3 31.45 24.39 -4.95
CA ILE A 3 30.52 23.82 -3.95
C ILE A 3 29.59 22.87 -4.68
N LEU A 4 29.78 21.57 -4.44
CA LEU A 4 28.90 20.52 -4.93
C LEU A 4 27.63 20.52 -4.07
N THR A 5 26.55 21.11 -4.56
CA THR A 5 25.22 20.97 -3.95
C THR A 5 24.69 19.57 -4.25
N LEU A 6 24.82 18.67 -3.29
CA LEU A 6 24.22 17.34 -3.32
C LEU A 6 22.71 17.50 -3.13
N LYS A 7 21.94 17.58 -4.22
CA LYS A 7 20.50 17.49 -4.18
C LYS A 7 20.11 16.05 -3.86
N ALA A 8 19.86 15.76 -2.60
CA ALA A 8 19.25 14.53 -2.18
C ALA A 8 17.83 14.46 -2.79
N ARG A 9 17.71 13.78 -3.92
CA ARG A 9 16.42 13.39 -4.47
C ARG A 9 15.88 12.26 -3.62
N ILE A 10 14.99 12.58 -2.67
CA ILE A 10 14.20 11.59 -1.95
C ILE A 10 13.24 10.97 -2.97
N PRO A 11 13.29 9.67 -3.23
CA PRO A 11 12.32 9.07 -4.12
C PRO A 11 10.98 8.97 -3.38
N VAL A 12 10.07 9.88 -3.69
CA VAL A 12 8.61 9.77 -3.39
C VAL A 12 8.00 8.60 -4.20
N ALA A 13 8.79 7.60 -4.50
CA ALA A 13 8.47 6.52 -5.43
C ALA A 13 7.35 5.60 -4.95
N LEU A 14 6.93 5.69 -3.68
CA LEU A 14 5.92 4.78 -3.14
C LEU A 14 4.50 5.07 -3.66
N PHE A 15 4.23 6.30 -4.06
CA PHE A 15 2.92 6.73 -4.56
C PHE A 15 2.93 7.31 -5.98
N LEU A 16 4.09 7.67 -6.53
CA LEU A 16 4.21 8.35 -7.83
C LEU A 16 4.27 7.40 -9.03
N ILE A 17 4.36 6.08 -8.84
CA ILE A 17 4.21 5.13 -9.96
C ILE A 17 2.80 5.18 -10.58
N LEU A 18 1.84 5.76 -9.88
CA LEU A 18 0.48 5.98 -10.40
C LEU A 18 0.36 7.17 -11.37
N LEU A 19 1.39 8.01 -11.52
CA LEU A 19 1.31 9.27 -12.28
C LEU A 19 2.26 9.38 -13.48
N SER A 20 3.17 8.43 -13.70
CA SER A 20 4.08 8.51 -14.85
C SER A 20 3.64 7.59 -16.00
N GLY A 21 2.64 8.05 -16.74
CA GLY A 21 2.44 7.59 -18.10
C GLY A 21 3.47 8.27 -19.00
N SER A 22 4.63 7.66 -19.24
CA SER A 22 5.49 7.95 -20.38
C SER A 22 6.42 6.76 -20.61
N ALA A 23 6.31 6.18 -21.77
CA ALA A 23 7.08 5.05 -22.24
C ALA A 23 8.58 5.35 -22.28
N ALA A 24 9.38 4.53 -21.59
CA ALA A 24 10.73 4.19 -21.99
C ALA A 24 11.06 2.82 -21.43
N VAL A 25 11.09 1.85 -22.30
CA VAL A 25 11.56 0.50 -22.04
C VAL A 25 13.06 0.51 -21.78
N ALA A 26 13.46 0.28 -20.55
CA ALA A 26 14.79 -0.20 -20.24
C ALA A 26 14.67 -1.20 -19.09
N GLN A 27 14.86 -2.46 -19.40
CA GLN A 27 14.93 -3.55 -18.45
C GLN A 27 16.11 -3.35 -17.51
N ALA A 28 15.81 -3.09 -16.22
CA ALA A 28 16.76 -3.27 -15.13
C ALA A 28 16.27 -4.44 -14.25
N PRO A 29 17.18 -5.26 -13.69
CA PRO A 29 16.79 -6.46 -12.94
C PRO A 29 15.95 -6.06 -11.73
N SER A 30 14.79 -6.64 -11.61
CA SER A 30 13.84 -6.44 -10.51
C SER A 30 14.38 -7.07 -9.23
N THR A 31 15.17 -6.32 -8.47
CA THR A 31 15.30 -6.59 -7.05
C THR A 31 13.99 -6.10 -6.41
N GLY A 32 13.20 -7.04 -5.93
CA GLY A 32 11.83 -6.85 -5.48
C GLY A 32 11.62 -5.64 -4.59
N THR A 33 10.98 -4.64 -5.12
CA THR A 33 10.50 -3.49 -4.37
C THR A 33 9.05 -3.76 -4.03
N PRO A 34 8.65 -3.84 -2.76
CA PRO A 34 7.24 -3.96 -2.38
C PRO A 34 6.58 -2.59 -2.50
N THR A 35 6.44 -2.10 -3.72
CA THR A 35 5.89 -0.78 -4.03
C THR A 35 4.40 -0.78 -4.27
N ALA A 36 3.74 -1.92 -4.14
CA ALA A 36 2.30 -2.03 -4.33
C ALA A 36 1.72 -2.98 -3.29
N ILE A 37 0.47 -2.77 -2.93
CA ILE A 37 -0.32 -3.80 -2.28
C ILE A 37 -0.30 -5.02 -3.19
N ASN A 38 0.22 -6.10 -2.68
CA ASN A 38 0.41 -7.35 -3.41
C ASN A 38 -0.08 -8.53 -2.55
N THR A 39 -0.04 -9.71 -3.12
CA THR A 39 -0.48 -10.93 -2.43
C THR A 39 0.27 -11.18 -1.11
N ALA A 40 1.56 -10.84 -1.04
CA ALA A 40 2.35 -10.99 0.17
C ALA A 40 1.89 -10.03 1.28
N PHE A 41 1.53 -8.80 0.94
CA PHE A 41 0.98 -7.83 1.90
C PHE A 41 -0.37 -8.31 2.47
N VAL A 42 -1.27 -8.80 1.61
CA VAL A 42 -2.57 -9.33 2.04
C VAL A 42 -2.40 -10.48 3.04
N LYS A 43 -1.33 -11.27 2.90
CA LYS A 43 -1.02 -12.38 3.81
C LYS A 43 -0.76 -11.93 5.26
N LEU A 44 -0.36 -10.68 5.48
CA LEU A 44 -0.11 -10.13 6.83
C LEU A 44 -1.38 -10.09 7.69
N PHE A 45 -2.57 -10.01 7.09
CA PHE A 45 -3.84 -10.00 7.82
C PHE A 45 -4.30 -11.39 8.30
N GLY A 46 -3.53 -12.43 8.02
CA GLY A 46 -3.75 -13.78 8.52
C GLY A 46 -5.11 -14.34 8.08
N ALA A 47 -5.93 -14.76 9.06
CA ALA A 47 -7.26 -15.34 8.83
C ALA A 47 -8.35 -14.27 8.58
N VAL A 48 -8.04 -12.98 8.77
CA VAL A 48 -9.00 -11.89 8.57
C VAL A 48 -9.08 -11.55 7.08
N GLY A 49 -9.93 -12.26 6.36
CA GLY A 49 -10.07 -12.11 4.91
C GLY A 49 -10.98 -10.97 4.44
N SER A 50 -11.73 -10.34 5.37
CA SER A 50 -12.70 -9.30 5.04
C SER A 50 -12.79 -8.27 6.14
N PHE A 51 -12.48 -7.00 5.83
CA PHE A 51 -12.62 -5.87 6.74
C PHE A 51 -12.57 -4.55 5.99
N THR A 52 -12.96 -3.47 6.68
CA THR A 52 -12.67 -2.09 6.29
C THR A 52 -11.93 -1.38 7.41
N ALA A 53 -11.10 -0.38 7.06
CA ALA A 53 -10.36 0.42 8.03
C ALA A 53 -10.04 1.81 7.46
N LYS A 54 -9.76 2.76 8.35
CA LYS A 54 -8.94 3.93 8.04
C LYS A 54 -7.49 3.58 8.34
N VAL A 55 -6.58 3.98 7.47
CA VAL A 55 -5.15 3.72 7.64
C VAL A 55 -4.38 5.02 7.58
N ASP A 56 -3.66 5.32 8.66
CA ASP A 56 -2.68 6.41 8.71
C ASP A 56 -1.33 5.84 8.28
N THR A 57 -0.86 6.27 7.12
CA THR A 57 0.41 5.82 6.56
C THR A 57 1.45 6.91 6.67
N GLN A 58 2.57 6.59 7.30
CA GLN A 58 3.73 7.46 7.47
C GLN A 58 4.93 6.86 6.75
N VAL A 59 5.67 7.69 6.05
CA VAL A 59 7.01 7.36 5.56
C VAL A 59 8.00 8.10 6.43
N LEU A 60 8.88 7.35 7.08
CA LEU A 60 9.91 7.85 7.96
C LEU A 60 11.27 7.68 7.30
N ASP A 61 12.09 8.72 7.35
CA ASP A 61 13.48 8.66 6.88
C ASP A 61 14.37 7.79 7.81
N PRO A 62 15.67 7.59 7.51
CA PRO A 62 16.58 6.83 8.37
C PRO A 62 16.72 7.38 9.79
N TYR A 63 16.42 8.66 9.99
CA TYR A 63 16.46 9.34 11.28
C TYR A 63 15.11 9.31 12.01
N GLN A 64 14.14 8.49 11.52
CA GLN A 64 12.78 8.37 12.05
C GLN A 64 11.96 9.67 11.96
N LYS A 65 12.33 10.59 11.09
CA LYS A 65 11.56 11.80 10.81
C LYS A 65 10.52 11.53 9.75
N GLU A 66 9.28 11.95 9.99
CA GLU A 66 8.20 11.87 9.02
C GLU A 66 8.50 12.76 7.79
N VAL A 67 8.47 12.15 6.62
CA VAL A 67 8.65 12.82 5.31
C VAL A 67 7.40 12.82 4.46
N VAL A 68 6.53 11.82 4.66
CA VAL A 68 5.21 11.73 4.05
C VAL A 68 4.20 11.22 5.07
N ARG A 69 3.01 11.79 5.09
CA ARG A 69 1.84 11.23 5.78
C ARG A 69 0.63 11.23 4.88
N LEU A 70 -0.10 10.13 4.88
CA LEU A 70 -1.25 9.90 4.02
C LEU A 70 -2.32 9.12 4.76
N LEU A 71 -3.54 9.64 4.72
CA LEU A 71 -4.73 8.92 5.20
C LEU A 71 -5.38 8.16 4.05
N MET A 72 -5.73 6.89 4.29
CA MET A 72 -6.33 6.01 3.30
C MET A 72 -7.60 5.36 3.84
N ASP A 73 -8.57 5.14 2.95
CA ASP A 73 -9.64 4.17 3.15
C ASP A 73 -9.17 2.82 2.62
N PHE A 74 -9.24 1.80 3.46
CA PHE A 74 -8.79 0.45 3.14
C PHE A 74 -9.94 -0.54 3.26
N ALA A 75 -10.10 -1.40 2.28
CA ALA A 75 -11.02 -2.53 2.33
C ALA A 75 -10.38 -3.77 1.72
N THR A 76 -10.66 -4.94 2.31
CA THR A 76 -10.30 -6.22 1.71
C THR A 76 -11.47 -7.18 1.74
N PHE A 77 -11.55 -8.03 0.70
CA PHE A 77 -12.56 -9.04 0.56
C PHE A 77 -12.08 -10.17 -0.35
N GLU A 78 -11.95 -11.39 0.19
CA GLU A 78 -11.55 -12.58 -0.58
C GLU A 78 -10.25 -12.38 -1.39
N GLY A 79 -9.23 -11.80 -0.76
CA GLY A 79 -7.94 -11.52 -1.40
C GLY A 79 -7.89 -10.28 -2.30
N LYS A 80 -9.05 -9.66 -2.58
CA LYS A 80 -9.14 -8.37 -3.26
C LYS A 80 -8.85 -7.25 -2.27
N VAL A 81 -8.22 -6.17 -2.75
CA VAL A 81 -7.96 -4.99 -1.92
C VAL A 81 -8.42 -3.75 -2.65
N ARG A 82 -9.06 -2.86 -1.90
CA ARG A 82 -9.40 -1.51 -2.32
C ARG A 82 -8.71 -0.52 -1.39
N ILE A 83 -7.98 0.40 -1.99
CA ILE A 83 -7.40 1.55 -1.28
C ILE A 83 -7.88 2.80 -1.96
N GLU A 84 -8.41 3.72 -1.18
CA GLU A 84 -8.76 5.05 -1.64
C GLU A 84 -7.90 6.08 -0.93
N ILE A 85 -7.34 6.99 -1.69
CA ILE A 85 -6.52 8.10 -1.21
C ILE A 85 -7.03 9.43 -1.78
N ASN A 86 -6.87 10.48 -0.97
CA ASN A 86 -7.04 11.85 -1.42
C ASN A 86 -5.69 12.57 -1.30
N LEU A 87 -5.04 12.79 -2.43
CA LEU A 87 -3.72 13.44 -2.50
C LEU A 87 -3.75 14.88 -1.96
N ALA A 88 -4.91 15.52 -1.98
CA ALA A 88 -5.07 16.86 -1.39
C ALA A 88 -4.94 16.88 0.13
N GLN A 89 -5.03 15.71 0.79
CA GLN A 89 -4.84 15.54 2.24
C GLN A 89 -3.46 14.98 2.58
N MET A 90 -2.64 14.68 1.57
CA MET A 90 -1.29 14.18 1.79
C MET A 90 -0.38 15.29 2.30
N GLN A 91 0.35 14.98 3.36
CA GLN A 91 1.39 15.86 3.90
C GLN A 91 2.74 15.37 3.36
N SER A 92 3.37 16.16 2.53
CA SER A 92 4.69 15.86 1.97
C SER A 92 5.39 17.16 1.57
N LYS A 93 6.70 17.20 1.80
CA LYS A 93 7.53 18.32 1.33
C LYS A 93 7.70 18.33 -0.19
N ASP A 94 7.54 17.17 -0.83
CA ASP A 94 7.73 17.00 -2.26
C ASP A 94 6.43 17.23 -3.07
N LEU A 95 5.30 17.48 -2.35
CA LEU A 95 4.01 17.83 -2.97
C LEU A 95 3.62 19.26 -2.57
N PRO A 96 4.07 20.28 -3.30
CA PRO A 96 3.78 21.67 -2.97
C PRO A 96 2.29 22.01 -3.20
N PRO A 97 1.75 23.04 -2.54
CA PRO A 97 0.35 23.46 -2.69
C PRO A 97 -0.10 23.71 -4.13
N SER A 98 0.80 24.21 -4.98
CA SER A 98 0.52 24.42 -6.41
C SER A 98 0.22 23.10 -7.12
N LYS A 99 0.95 22.03 -6.80
CA LYS A 99 0.71 20.71 -7.39
C LYS A 99 -0.60 20.08 -6.90
N ILE A 100 -0.95 20.33 -5.64
CA ILE A 100 -2.26 19.92 -5.09
C ILE A 100 -3.39 20.66 -5.82
N ALA A 101 -3.22 21.96 -6.11
CA ALA A 101 -4.20 22.74 -6.87
C ALA A 101 -4.39 22.16 -8.29
N GLU A 102 -3.30 21.88 -9.01
CA GLU A 102 -3.35 21.24 -10.34
C GLU A 102 -4.09 19.90 -10.31
N LEU A 103 -3.83 19.06 -9.29
CA LEU A 103 -4.51 17.77 -9.13
C LEU A 103 -6.02 17.95 -8.92
N LYS A 104 -6.43 18.94 -8.12
CA LYS A 104 -7.84 19.26 -7.89
C LYS A 104 -8.51 19.78 -9.17
N GLU A 105 -7.88 20.71 -9.87
CA GLU A 105 -8.39 21.27 -11.13
C GLU A 105 -8.56 20.19 -12.20
N SER A 106 -7.63 19.22 -12.25
CA SER A 106 -7.72 18.09 -13.18
C SER A 106 -8.64 16.96 -12.72
N GLY A 107 -9.21 16.99 -11.50
CA GLY A 107 -10.02 15.94 -10.91
C GLY A 107 -9.24 14.66 -10.59
N MET A 108 -7.91 14.76 -10.47
CA MET A 108 -7.02 13.61 -10.22
C MET A 108 -6.52 13.55 -8.77
N GLU A 109 -7.06 14.36 -7.87
CA GLU A 109 -6.69 14.37 -6.45
C GLU A 109 -7.16 13.12 -5.69
N ARG A 110 -8.20 12.46 -6.19
CA ARG A 110 -8.76 11.25 -5.60
C ARG A 110 -8.42 10.05 -6.46
N ILE A 111 -7.77 9.06 -5.86
CA ILE A 111 -7.32 7.84 -6.54
C ILE A 111 -7.84 6.62 -5.77
N ILE A 112 -8.34 5.63 -6.51
CA ILE A 112 -8.72 4.33 -5.97
C ILE A 112 -7.87 3.26 -6.66
N SER A 113 -7.13 2.48 -5.86
CA SER A 113 -6.43 1.29 -6.33
C SER A 113 -7.25 0.06 -6.00
N LEU A 114 -7.54 -0.76 -7.01
CA LEU A 114 -8.25 -2.01 -6.89
C LEU A 114 -7.33 -3.17 -7.27
N PHE A 115 -6.75 -3.82 -6.27
CA PHE A 115 -5.97 -5.04 -6.49
C PHE A 115 -6.91 -6.23 -6.69
N ARG A 116 -6.89 -6.81 -7.88
CA ARG A 116 -7.77 -7.89 -8.34
C ARG A 116 -6.94 -9.11 -8.79
N PRO A 117 -6.41 -9.90 -7.84
CA PRO A 117 -5.61 -11.08 -8.19
C PRO A 117 -6.44 -12.13 -8.95
N ASP A 118 -7.75 -12.21 -8.69
CA ASP A 118 -8.68 -13.05 -9.44
C ASP A 118 -8.80 -12.68 -10.93
N LYS A 119 -8.52 -11.42 -11.28
CA LYS A 119 -8.47 -10.91 -12.67
C LYS A 119 -7.05 -10.69 -13.18
N LYS A 120 -6.02 -10.97 -12.36
CA LYS A 120 -4.58 -10.76 -12.63
C LYS A 120 -4.22 -9.32 -12.97
N VAL A 121 -4.91 -8.34 -12.36
CA VAL A 121 -4.74 -6.91 -12.62
C VAL A 121 -4.87 -6.08 -11.34
N THR A 122 -4.29 -4.88 -11.40
CA THR A 122 -4.66 -3.74 -10.54
C THR A 122 -5.32 -2.69 -11.42
N TYR A 123 -6.49 -2.21 -11.03
CA TYR A 123 -7.09 -1.01 -11.62
C TYR A 123 -6.70 0.21 -10.80
N VAL A 124 -6.33 1.28 -11.50
CA VAL A 124 -6.17 2.61 -10.89
C VAL A 124 -7.30 3.47 -11.41
N VAL A 125 -8.20 3.85 -10.51
CA VAL A 125 -9.43 4.56 -10.85
C VAL A 125 -9.32 6.00 -10.39
N TYR A 126 -9.73 6.92 -11.25
CA TYR A 126 -9.77 8.37 -11.03
C TYR A 126 -11.22 8.84 -11.05
N PRO A 127 -11.90 8.90 -9.89
CA PRO A 127 -13.32 9.21 -9.84
C PRO A 127 -13.70 10.59 -10.39
N GLY A 128 -12.83 11.60 -10.17
CA GLY A 128 -13.09 12.96 -10.60
C GLY A 128 -13.17 13.14 -12.13
N ILE A 129 -12.52 12.26 -12.89
CA ILE A 129 -12.55 12.27 -14.36
C ILE A 129 -13.25 11.02 -14.93
N GLN A 130 -13.89 10.20 -14.09
CA GLN A 130 -14.61 8.98 -14.46
C GLN A 130 -13.79 8.05 -15.36
N SER A 131 -12.52 7.87 -15.04
CA SER A 131 -11.58 7.10 -15.87
C SER A 131 -10.76 6.14 -15.04
N TYR A 132 -10.18 5.13 -15.70
CA TYR A 132 -9.30 4.16 -15.04
C TYR A 132 -8.18 3.68 -15.94
N GLN A 133 -7.13 3.16 -15.31
CA GLN A 133 -6.03 2.43 -15.96
C GLN A 133 -6.03 0.99 -15.50
N THR A 134 -5.53 0.09 -16.34
CA THR A 134 -5.34 -1.32 -16.01
C THR A 134 -3.84 -1.63 -16.01
N LEU A 135 -3.35 -2.14 -14.88
CA LEU A 135 -1.97 -2.56 -14.70
C LEU A 135 -1.95 -4.08 -14.52
N PRO A 136 -1.32 -4.86 -15.42
CA PRO A 136 -1.16 -6.31 -15.22
C PRO A 136 -0.38 -6.58 -13.94
N LEU A 137 -0.78 -7.60 -13.17
CA LEU A 137 0.01 -8.04 -12.04
C LEU A 137 1.30 -8.70 -12.50
N ALA A 138 2.37 -8.47 -11.75
CA ALA A 138 3.64 -9.15 -11.98
C ALA A 138 3.45 -10.67 -11.87
N LYS A 139 4.25 -11.43 -12.63
CA LYS A 139 4.21 -12.90 -12.59
C LYS A 139 4.36 -13.44 -11.16
N ALA A 140 5.24 -12.83 -10.36
CA ALA A 140 5.45 -13.22 -8.97
C ALA A 140 4.17 -13.09 -8.11
N ASP A 141 3.37 -12.05 -8.31
CA ASP A 141 2.10 -11.86 -7.58
C ASP A 141 1.05 -12.88 -8.01
N ASN A 142 0.97 -13.18 -9.32
CA ASN A 142 0.09 -14.21 -9.84
C ASN A 142 0.47 -15.59 -9.28
N ASP A 143 1.76 -15.93 -9.33
CA ASP A 143 2.28 -17.20 -8.79
C ASP A 143 2.01 -17.30 -7.27
N ALA A 144 2.19 -16.20 -6.53
CA ALA A 144 1.94 -16.15 -5.11
C ALA A 144 0.45 -16.32 -4.75
N PHE A 145 -0.44 -15.79 -5.57
CA PHE A 145 -1.88 -15.95 -5.40
C PHE A 145 -2.31 -17.40 -5.68
N GLU A 146 -1.80 -18.02 -6.76
CA GLU A 146 -2.16 -19.37 -7.17
C GLU A 146 -1.55 -20.46 -6.27
N LYS A 147 -0.27 -20.33 -5.88
CA LYS A 147 0.48 -21.34 -5.12
C LYS A 147 0.40 -21.14 -3.61
N GLY A 148 -0.04 -19.98 -3.18
CA GLY A 148 -0.07 -19.56 -1.79
C GLY A 148 1.31 -19.13 -1.26
N LEU A 149 1.28 -18.50 -0.08
CA LEU A 149 2.45 -17.99 0.62
C LEU A 149 2.47 -18.52 2.06
N LYS A 150 3.66 -18.76 2.59
CA LYS A 150 3.87 -19.09 4.01
C LYS A 150 4.12 -17.81 4.80
N LEU A 151 3.48 -17.70 5.97
CA LEU A 151 3.67 -16.62 6.92
C LEU A 151 4.39 -17.19 8.15
N GLU A 152 5.55 -16.64 8.48
CA GLU A 152 6.29 -16.97 9.70
C GLU A 152 6.27 -15.76 10.63
N LYS A 153 5.97 -15.99 11.89
CA LYS A 153 5.94 -14.97 12.95
C LYS A 153 6.93 -15.33 14.04
N THR A 154 7.78 -14.39 14.45
CA THR A 154 8.65 -14.50 15.62
C THR A 154 8.29 -13.39 16.59
N ALA A 155 7.89 -13.74 17.82
CA ALA A 155 7.50 -12.76 18.83
C ALA A 155 8.74 -11.93 19.25
N LEU A 156 8.56 -10.62 19.33
CA LEU A 156 9.57 -9.65 19.76
C LEU A 156 9.25 -9.08 21.15
N GLY A 157 8.00 -9.19 21.61
CA GLY A 157 7.55 -8.64 22.89
C GLY A 157 6.06 -8.34 22.89
N LYS A 158 5.61 -7.62 23.90
CA LYS A 158 4.23 -7.15 24.04
C LYS A 158 4.23 -5.64 24.24
N GLU A 159 3.29 -4.96 23.64
CA GLU A 159 3.09 -3.52 23.75
C GLU A 159 1.57 -3.24 23.72
N THR A 160 1.11 -2.18 24.39
CA THR A 160 -0.26 -1.71 24.26
C THR A 160 -0.34 -0.68 23.14
N LEU A 161 -1.26 -0.85 22.20
CA LEU A 161 -1.50 0.08 21.10
C LEU A 161 -3.02 0.35 21.00
N ASP A 162 -3.41 1.63 21.04
CA ASP A 162 -4.82 2.08 21.01
C ASP A 162 -5.72 1.41 22.08
N GLY A 163 -5.14 1.08 23.24
CA GLY A 163 -5.86 0.38 24.32
C GLY A 163 -5.98 -1.14 24.13
N HIS A 164 -5.40 -1.72 23.08
CA HIS A 164 -5.36 -3.15 22.84
C HIS A 164 -4.00 -3.73 23.24
N ASP A 165 -4.03 -4.88 23.91
CA ASP A 165 -2.82 -5.65 24.19
C ASP A 165 -2.35 -6.34 22.91
N CYS A 166 -1.22 -5.87 22.40
CA CYS A 166 -0.62 -6.36 21.17
C CYS A 166 0.60 -7.21 21.41
N VAL A 167 0.74 -8.28 20.65
CA VAL A 167 2.01 -8.98 20.49
C VAL A 167 2.75 -8.38 19.28
N LYS A 168 3.97 -7.92 19.51
CA LYS A 168 4.84 -7.45 18.45
C LYS A 168 5.55 -8.63 17.81
N TYR A 169 5.47 -8.75 16.48
CA TYR A 169 6.11 -9.82 15.74
C TYR A 169 7.06 -9.28 14.67
N LYS A 170 8.18 -9.96 14.49
CA LYS A 170 8.88 -9.98 13.21
C LYS A 170 8.15 -10.98 12.31
N VAL A 171 7.71 -10.52 11.14
CA VAL A 171 6.95 -11.32 10.19
C VAL A 171 7.74 -11.47 8.90
N VAL A 172 7.78 -12.69 8.38
CA VAL A 172 8.38 -13.00 7.08
C VAL A 172 7.36 -13.76 6.24
N VAL A 173 7.02 -13.21 5.09
CA VAL A 173 6.21 -13.90 4.07
C VAL A 173 7.16 -14.50 3.06
N LYS A 174 6.99 -15.78 2.75
CA LYS A 174 7.85 -16.56 1.85
C LYS A 174 7.05 -17.20 0.74
N ASP A 175 7.61 -17.24 -0.45
CA ASP A 175 7.24 -18.15 -1.52
C ASP A 175 8.20 -19.37 -1.55
N THR A 176 8.15 -20.15 -2.62
CA THR A 176 9.04 -21.32 -2.82
C THR A 176 10.51 -20.95 -3.02
N ASN A 177 10.81 -19.69 -3.36
CA ASN A 177 12.14 -19.18 -3.65
C ASN A 177 12.77 -18.44 -2.47
N GLY A 178 11.98 -18.15 -1.42
CA GLY A 178 12.44 -17.48 -0.21
C GLY A 178 11.59 -16.32 0.25
N PRO A 179 12.15 -15.40 1.04
CA PRO A 179 11.42 -14.25 1.56
C PRO A 179 11.00 -13.28 0.45
N VAL A 180 9.70 -12.95 0.39
CA VAL A 180 9.11 -11.97 -0.55
C VAL A 180 8.64 -10.70 0.15
N LEU A 181 8.40 -10.75 1.48
CA LEU A 181 8.08 -9.58 2.29
C LEU A 181 8.57 -9.80 3.72
N GLN A 182 9.10 -8.74 4.33
CA GLN A 182 9.44 -8.70 5.75
C GLN A 182 8.81 -7.46 6.38
N ALA A 183 8.23 -7.65 7.58
CA ALA A 183 7.56 -6.59 8.32
C ALA A 183 7.75 -6.77 9.83
N VAL A 184 7.48 -5.71 10.58
CA VAL A 184 7.17 -5.78 12.01
C VAL A 184 5.70 -5.46 12.16
N THR A 185 4.97 -6.27 12.91
CA THR A 185 3.52 -6.08 13.12
C THR A 185 3.19 -6.06 14.60
N TRP A 186 2.16 -5.30 14.97
CA TRP A 186 1.58 -5.25 16.31
C TRP A 186 0.18 -5.85 16.23
N ASN A 187 0.05 -7.09 16.65
CA ASN A 187 -1.18 -7.85 16.49
C ASN A 187 -2.00 -7.84 17.78
N ALA A 188 -3.21 -7.31 17.71
CA ALA A 188 -4.15 -7.25 18.82
C ALA A 188 -4.86 -8.60 19.01
N ALA A 189 -4.69 -9.21 20.19
CA ALA A 189 -5.23 -10.54 20.49
C ALA A 189 -6.77 -10.55 20.52
N ASP A 190 -7.37 -9.50 21.03
CA ASP A 190 -8.84 -9.30 21.13
C ASP A 190 -9.48 -8.97 19.77
N LEU A 191 -8.69 -8.60 18.76
CA LEU A 191 -9.12 -8.32 17.40
C LEU A 191 -8.75 -9.44 16.41
N LYS A 192 -8.84 -10.70 16.82
CA LYS A 192 -8.53 -11.88 16.00
C LYS A 192 -7.09 -11.91 15.50
N ASP A 193 -6.13 -11.47 16.33
CA ASP A 193 -4.71 -11.35 15.98
C ASP A 193 -4.48 -10.42 14.76
N PHE A 194 -5.34 -9.40 14.61
CA PHE A 194 -5.23 -8.41 13.53
C PHE A 194 -4.04 -7.47 13.76
N PRO A 195 -3.24 -7.17 12.72
CA PRO A 195 -2.13 -6.23 12.82
C PRO A 195 -2.65 -4.78 12.83
N LEU A 196 -2.79 -4.18 14.03
CA LEU A 196 -3.15 -2.76 14.18
C LEU A 196 -2.09 -1.83 13.60
N GLN A 197 -0.82 -2.24 13.65
CA GLN A 197 0.27 -1.52 13.03
C GLN A 197 1.17 -2.47 12.25
N ILE A 198 1.62 -2.01 11.09
CA ILE A 198 2.59 -2.70 10.23
C ILE A 198 3.71 -1.72 9.93
N GLU A 199 4.96 -2.15 10.14
CA GLU A 199 6.16 -1.42 9.70
C GLU A 199 6.94 -2.27 8.69
N MET A 200 7.28 -1.65 7.57
CA MET A 200 8.10 -2.27 6.52
C MET A 200 9.27 -1.36 6.19
N LYS A 201 10.42 -1.97 5.89
CA LYS A 201 11.56 -1.23 5.33
C LYS A 201 11.42 -1.15 3.83
N GLU A 202 11.54 0.06 3.30
CA GLU A 202 11.59 0.32 1.88
C GLU A 202 12.84 1.13 1.56
N LYS A 203 13.81 0.47 0.94
CA LYS A 203 15.15 1.02 0.73
C LYS A 203 15.74 1.50 2.06
N ILE A 204 15.87 2.81 2.22
CA ILE A 204 16.39 3.44 3.45
C ILE A 204 15.29 3.92 4.40
N ASN A 205 14.04 3.99 3.91
CA ASN A 205 12.92 4.52 4.68
C ASN A 205 12.17 3.42 5.43
N THR A 206 11.34 3.82 6.39
CA THR A 206 10.37 2.95 7.05
C THR A 206 8.97 3.42 6.64
N VAL A 207 8.16 2.50 6.14
CA VAL A 207 6.73 2.73 5.95
C VAL A 207 6.00 2.16 7.15
N ARG A 208 5.27 3.01 7.87
CA ARG A 208 4.41 2.63 9.00
C ARG A 208 2.96 2.82 8.59
N MET A 209 2.16 1.78 8.75
CA MET A 209 0.72 1.79 8.49
C MET A 209 0.01 1.49 9.80
N HIS A 210 -0.86 2.39 10.24
CA HIS A 210 -1.65 2.25 11.46
C HIS A 210 -3.13 2.17 11.11
N PHE A 211 -3.78 1.08 11.52
CA PHE A 211 -5.16 0.74 11.18
C PHE A 211 -6.11 1.14 12.30
N THR A 212 -7.08 1.98 11.98
CA THR A 212 -8.10 2.47 12.90
C THR A 212 -9.50 2.29 12.31
N GLN A 213 -10.54 2.51 13.10
CA GLN A 213 -11.95 2.38 12.68
C GLN A 213 -12.25 1.03 12.01
N LEU A 214 -11.66 -0.03 12.54
CA LEU A 214 -11.80 -1.39 12.02
C LEU A 214 -13.26 -1.88 12.08
N ARG A 215 -13.70 -2.48 10.97
CA ARG A 215 -14.99 -3.18 10.88
C ARG A 215 -14.75 -4.52 10.20
N PHE A 216 -14.95 -5.60 10.94
CA PHE A 216 -14.80 -6.99 10.47
C PHE A 216 -16.08 -7.53 9.80
N THR A 217 -16.80 -6.67 9.12
CA THR A 217 -17.97 -7.03 8.31
C THR A 217 -17.57 -7.18 6.85
N LYS A 218 -18.31 -8.02 6.12
CA LYS A 218 -18.13 -8.18 4.67
C LYS A 218 -18.42 -6.85 3.99
N PRO A 219 -17.43 -6.26 3.28
CA PRO A 219 -17.66 -5.07 2.47
C PRO A 219 -18.56 -5.40 1.27
N ASP A 220 -19.23 -4.38 0.70
CA ASP A 220 -19.96 -4.55 -0.57
C ASP A 220 -18.99 -5.01 -1.67
N PRO A 221 -19.23 -6.17 -2.30
CA PRO A 221 -18.36 -6.68 -3.37
C PRO A 221 -18.20 -5.72 -4.56
N GLN A 222 -19.23 -4.92 -4.86
CA GLN A 222 -19.22 -4.00 -6.01
C GLN A 222 -18.14 -2.90 -5.88
N GLN A 223 -17.74 -2.54 -4.65
CA GLN A 223 -16.69 -1.54 -4.46
C GLN A 223 -15.30 -1.99 -4.95
N PHE A 224 -15.11 -3.28 -5.24
CA PHE A 224 -13.86 -3.84 -5.78
C PHE A 224 -13.87 -3.93 -7.31
N ASP A 225 -14.90 -3.43 -7.98
CA ASP A 225 -14.97 -3.33 -9.43
C ASP A 225 -14.90 -1.87 -9.91
N VAL A 226 -14.43 -1.68 -11.13
CA VAL A 226 -14.49 -0.39 -11.80
C VAL A 226 -15.95 -0.07 -12.13
N PRO A 227 -16.46 1.14 -11.81
CA PRO A 227 -17.82 1.50 -12.18
C PRO A 227 -18.04 1.42 -13.70
N ALA A 228 -19.18 0.86 -14.13
CA ALA A 228 -19.46 0.60 -15.54
C ALA A 228 -19.44 1.85 -16.43
N ALA A 229 -19.70 3.03 -15.86
CA ALA A 229 -19.69 4.30 -16.58
C ALA A 229 -18.27 4.88 -16.84
N TYR A 230 -17.21 4.26 -16.28
CA TYR A 230 -15.85 4.81 -16.36
C TYR A 230 -15.14 4.35 -17.64
N GLY A 231 -14.41 5.28 -18.26
CA GLY A 231 -13.64 5.03 -19.47
C GLY A 231 -12.21 4.52 -19.17
N LEU A 232 -11.71 3.62 -20.02
CA LEU A 232 -10.28 3.22 -19.98
C LEU A 232 -9.42 4.38 -20.52
N MET A 233 -8.44 4.82 -19.73
CA MET A 233 -7.44 5.77 -20.17
C MET A 233 -6.52 5.10 -21.21
N LYS A 234 -6.30 5.79 -22.32
CA LYS A 234 -5.40 5.36 -23.40
C LYS A 234 -3.95 5.77 -23.13
#